data_c01cabf160f31c9c40b885bd44f945d9
#
_entry.id   c01cabf160f31c9c40b885bd44f945d9
#
_cell.length_a   1.000
_cell.length_b   1.000
_cell.length_c   1.000
_cell.angle_alpha   90.00
_cell.angle_beta   90.00
_cell.angle_gamma   90.00
#
_symmetry.space_group_name_H-M   'P 1'
#
loop_
_entity.id
_entity.type
_entity.pdbx_description
1 polymer ?
#
loop_
_entity_poly.entity_id
_entity_poly.type
_entity_poly.pdbx_seq_one_letter_code
_entity_poly.pdbx_strand_id
1 'polypeptide(L)'
;MGELKKREGFKSDKSRVFQTIKDRLLDNSKPTGVENQYVIDNLGVTMTYTIKEIVENEKMYIDLNSKSIDGYLNFDFGDTNSGSFVDVDMKLHNKSLFGGLMNFVMDVEKLENKLVYELKKELGEL
;
A
#
# COMPACT_ATOMS: atom_id res chain seq x y z
N MET A 1 -8.26 14.51 -1.27
CA MET A 1 -8.93 13.20 -1.31
C MET A 1 -8.61 12.50 -2.61
N GLY A 2 -8.10 11.28 -2.54
CA GLY A 2 -7.75 10.50 -3.71
C GLY A 2 -8.27 9.08 -3.63
N GLU A 3 -8.75 8.60 -4.75
CA GLU A 3 -9.31 7.27 -4.90
C GLU A 3 -8.80 6.65 -6.19
N LEU A 4 -8.42 5.37 -6.13
CA LEU A 4 -7.87 4.66 -7.28
C LEU A 4 -8.27 3.20 -7.24
N LYS A 5 -8.71 2.68 -8.39
CA LYS A 5 -8.88 1.25 -8.61
C LYS A 5 -8.16 0.89 -9.90
N LYS A 6 -7.18 -0.01 -9.80
CA LYS A 6 -6.33 -0.32 -10.95
C LYS A 6 -5.79 -1.74 -10.86
N ARG A 7 -5.72 -2.40 -12.00
CA ARG A 7 -5.09 -3.72 -12.11
C ARG A 7 -3.68 -3.55 -12.67
N GLU A 8 -2.71 -4.08 -11.93
CA GLU A 8 -1.31 -4.08 -12.34
C GLU A 8 -0.86 -5.51 -12.64
N GLY A 9 -0.21 -5.70 -13.79
CA GLY A 9 0.32 -6.99 -14.18
C GLY A 9 1.78 -7.15 -13.82
N PHE A 10 2.16 -8.37 -13.47
CA PHE A 10 3.54 -8.73 -13.12
C PHE A 10 3.94 -10.02 -13.83
N LYS A 11 5.22 -10.15 -14.14
CA LYS A 11 5.79 -11.36 -14.72
C LYS A 11 6.05 -12.44 -13.67
N SER A 12 6.24 -12.03 -12.41
CA SER A 12 6.44 -12.93 -11.29
C SER A 12 5.12 -13.57 -10.88
N ASP A 13 5.18 -14.73 -10.23
CA ASP A 13 3.97 -15.40 -9.73
C ASP A 13 3.36 -14.62 -8.55
N LYS A 14 2.09 -14.89 -8.26
CA LYS A 14 1.38 -14.13 -7.23
C LYS A 14 1.96 -14.31 -5.84
N SER A 15 2.52 -15.47 -5.52
CA SER A 15 3.11 -15.70 -4.20
C SER A 15 4.34 -14.84 -3.98
N ARG A 16 5.15 -14.66 -5.02
CA ARG A 16 6.33 -13.81 -4.95
C ARG A 16 5.95 -12.34 -4.85
N VAL A 17 4.95 -11.91 -5.63
CA VAL A 17 4.47 -10.53 -5.57
C VAL A 17 3.86 -10.24 -4.19
N PHE A 18 3.03 -11.15 -3.69
CA PHE A 18 2.43 -11.03 -2.36
C PHE A 18 3.52 -10.90 -1.29
N GLN A 19 4.49 -11.81 -1.29
CA GLN A 19 5.56 -11.81 -0.29
C GLN A 19 6.41 -10.54 -0.37
N THR A 20 6.69 -10.06 -1.57
CA THR A 20 7.48 -8.85 -1.76
C THR A 20 6.75 -7.63 -1.20
N ILE A 21 5.46 -7.50 -1.46
CA ILE A 21 4.65 -6.40 -0.90
C ILE A 21 4.61 -6.49 0.63
N LYS A 22 4.36 -7.68 1.15
CA LYS A 22 4.30 -7.90 2.58
C LYS A 22 5.61 -7.54 3.28
N ASP A 23 6.73 -8.01 2.73
CA ASP A 23 8.04 -7.74 3.30
C ASP A 23 8.39 -6.26 3.25
N ARG A 24 8.11 -5.58 2.14
CA ARG A 24 8.33 -4.14 2.04
C ARG A 24 7.54 -3.39 3.10
N LEU A 25 6.30 -3.77 3.29
CA LEU A 25 5.43 -3.12 4.28
C LEU A 25 5.98 -3.33 5.69
N LEU A 26 6.26 -4.56 6.07
CA LEU A 26 6.70 -4.91 7.41
C LEU A 26 8.12 -4.44 7.72
N ASP A 27 9.03 -4.49 6.74
CA ASP A 27 10.41 -4.08 6.92
C ASP A 27 10.56 -2.58 7.19
N ASN A 28 9.60 -1.79 6.72
CA ASN A 28 9.59 -0.34 6.90
C ASN A 28 8.73 0.12 8.07
N SER A 29 8.25 -0.79 8.88
CA SER A 29 7.33 -0.46 9.97
C SER A 29 7.71 -1.17 11.26
N LYS A 30 7.11 -0.69 12.37
CA LYS A 30 7.32 -1.26 13.71
C LYS A 30 5.97 -1.53 14.35
N PRO A 31 5.82 -2.63 15.11
CA PRO A 31 4.58 -2.88 15.82
C PRO A 31 4.34 -1.81 16.89
N THR A 32 3.08 -1.45 17.11
CA THR A 32 2.70 -0.46 18.12
C THR A 32 2.39 -1.07 19.48
N GLY A 33 2.25 -2.40 19.54
CA GLY A 33 1.76 -3.10 20.72
C GLY A 33 0.28 -3.46 20.63
N VAL A 34 -0.43 -2.88 19.68
CA VAL A 34 -1.82 -3.26 19.36
C VAL A 34 -1.77 -4.33 18.27
N GLU A 35 -2.60 -5.36 18.40
CA GLU A 35 -2.62 -6.46 17.43
C GLU A 35 -2.84 -5.95 16.00
N ASN A 36 -2.01 -6.43 15.08
CA ASN A 36 -2.06 -6.10 13.65
C ASN A 36 -1.86 -4.61 13.33
N GLN A 37 -1.44 -3.81 14.30
CA GLN A 37 -1.21 -2.40 14.11
C GLN A 37 0.29 -2.10 14.06
N TYR A 38 0.69 -1.29 13.10
CA TYR A 38 2.08 -0.94 12.85
C TYR A 38 2.21 0.55 12.59
N VAL A 39 3.39 1.07 12.78
CA VAL A 39 3.70 2.47 12.50
C VAL A 39 4.88 2.55 11.53
N ILE A 40 4.73 3.40 10.53
CA ILE A 40 5.80 3.77 9.60
C ILE A 40 6.21 5.19 9.97
N ASP A 41 7.51 5.38 10.21
CA ASP A 41 8.07 6.71 10.45
C ASP A 41 9.03 7.01 9.29
N ASN A 42 8.63 7.92 8.42
CA ASN A 42 9.39 8.24 7.23
C ASN A 42 9.42 9.75 7.03
N LEU A 43 10.63 10.31 6.98
CA LEU A 43 10.87 11.73 6.72
C LEU A 43 10.09 12.66 7.66
N GLY A 44 10.01 12.27 8.94
CA GLY A 44 9.31 13.06 9.95
C GLY A 44 7.79 12.93 9.91
N VAL A 45 7.27 12.10 9.03
CA VAL A 45 5.83 11.79 8.97
C VAL A 45 5.61 10.42 9.56
N THR A 46 4.76 10.35 10.58
CA THR A 46 4.38 9.08 11.21
C THR A 46 3.03 8.64 10.69
N MET A 47 2.95 7.43 10.17
CA MET A 47 1.71 6.85 9.67
C MET A 47 1.44 5.53 10.37
N THR A 48 0.26 5.41 10.94
CA THR A 48 -0.19 4.19 11.60
C THR A 48 -1.13 3.44 10.66
N TYR A 49 -0.93 2.14 10.55
CA TYR A 49 -1.83 1.30 9.75
C TYR A 49 -2.17 0.01 10.49
N THR A 50 -3.32 -0.56 10.14
CA THR A 50 -3.79 -1.83 10.69
C THR A 50 -4.04 -2.79 9.55
N ILE A 51 -3.51 -4.01 9.66
CA ILE A 51 -3.83 -5.07 8.71
C ILE A 51 -5.19 -5.63 9.09
N LYS A 52 -6.21 -5.31 8.31
CA LYS A 52 -7.58 -5.74 8.57
C LYS A 52 -7.83 -7.18 8.16
N GLU A 53 -7.27 -7.56 7.03
CA GLU A 53 -7.43 -8.91 6.52
C GLU A 53 -6.19 -9.27 5.70
N ILE A 54 -5.66 -10.45 5.93
CA ILE A 54 -4.56 -10.97 5.14
C ILE A 54 -4.81 -12.46 4.91
N VAL A 55 -4.85 -12.85 3.64
CA VAL A 55 -4.95 -14.25 3.24
C VAL A 55 -3.78 -14.50 2.30
N GLU A 56 -2.90 -15.42 2.68
CA GLU A 56 -1.65 -15.67 1.96
C GLU A 56 -1.90 -15.86 0.48
N ASN A 57 -1.17 -15.10 -0.34
CA ASN A 57 -1.22 -15.12 -1.81
C ASN A 57 -2.56 -14.71 -2.42
N GLU A 58 -3.54 -14.29 -1.62
CA GLU A 58 -4.89 -13.96 -2.09
C GLU A 58 -5.25 -12.50 -1.88
N LYS A 59 -5.06 -11.98 -0.67
CA LYS A 59 -5.43 -10.60 -0.38
C LYS A 59 -4.67 -10.01 0.79
N MET A 60 -4.56 -8.69 0.78
CA MET A 60 -3.99 -7.93 1.87
C MET A 60 -4.74 -6.59 1.96
N TYR A 61 -5.54 -6.44 3.00
CA TYR A 61 -6.37 -5.25 3.21
C TYR A 61 -5.85 -4.47 4.42
N ILE A 62 -5.54 -3.22 4.19
CA ILE A 62 -4.87 -2.36 5.15
C ILE A 62 -5.67 -1.09 5.36
N ASP A 63 -5.94 -0.75 6.62
CA ASP A 63 -6.50 0.54 6.98
C ASP A 63 -5.38 1.48 7.40
N LEU A 64 -5.45 2.70 6.90
CA LEU A 64 -4.55 3.77 7.27
C LEU A 64 -5.28 4.68 8.25
N ASN A 65 -4.65 4.93 9.40
CA ASN A 65 -5.22 5.79 10.42
C ASN A 65 -4.11 6.57 11.10
N SER A 66 -3.89 7.78 10.66
CA SER A 66 -2.91 8.68 11.25
C SER A 66 -3.56 10.03 11.51
N LYS A 67 -2.80 10.93 12.14
CA LYS A 67 -3.33 12.28 12.47
C LYS A 67 -3.66 13.09 11.22
N SER A 68 -2.92 12.90 10.15
CA SER A 68 -3.06 13.71 8.94
C SER A 68 -3.73 12.98 7.79
N ILE A 69 -3.74 11.65 7.79
CA ILE A 69 -4.24 10.86 6.68
C ILE A 69 -5.01 9.66 7.21
N ASP A 70 -6.19 9.39 6.63
CA ASP A 70 -6.86 8.12 6.82
C ASP A 70 -7.30 7.56 5.45
N GLY A 71 -7.74 6.31 5.46
CA GLY A 71 -8.17 5.64 4.26
C GLY A 71 -7.85 4.16 4.31
N TYR A 72 -7.68 3.59 3.12
CA TYR A 72 -7.34 2.16 3.02
C TYR A 72 -6.48 1.90 1.79
N LEU A 73 -5.81 0.76 1.84
CA LEU A 73 -4.99 0.26 0.76
C LEU A 73 -5.23 -1.24 0.68
N ASN A 74 -5.98 -1.65 -0.32
CA ASN A 74 -6.40 -3.04 -0.48
C ASN A 74 -5.78 -3.66 -1.72
N PHE A 75 -5.22 -4.85 -1.56
CA PHE A 75 -4.62 -5.62 -2.65
C PHE A 75 -5.32 -6.96 -2.77
N ASP A 76 -5.76 -7.30 -3.97
CA ASP A 76 -6.23 -8.63 -4.33
C ASP A 76 -5.29 -9.21 -5.38
N PHE A 77 -4.86 -10.44 -5.18
CA PHE A 77 -3.84 -11.10 -6.02
C PHE A 77 -4.46 -12.23 -6.81
N GLY A 78 -4.05 -12.36 -8.07
CA GLY A 78 -4.51 -13.44 -8.92
C GLY A 78 -3.46 -13.85 -9.94
N ASP A 79 -3.71 -14.97 -10.61
CA ASP A 79 -2.82 -15.50 -11.62
C ASP A 79 -3.22 -15.07 -13.02
N THR A 80 -2.21 -14.91 -13.89
CA THR A 80 -2.41 -14.74 -15.32
C THR A 80 -1.69 -15.88 -16.05
N ASN A 81 -1.84 -15.95 -17.36
CA ASN A 81 -1.16 -16.98 -18.15
C ASN A 81 0.37 -16.85 -18.14
N SER A 82 0.88 -15.66 -17.85
CA SER A 82 2.31 -15.38 -17.93
C SER A 82 2.91 -14.81 -16.65
N GLY A 83 2.14 -14.82 -15.56
CA GLY A 83 2.58 -14.27 -14.28
C GLY A 83 1.43 -14.08 -13.34
N SER A 84 1.24 -12.84 -12.88
CA SER A 84 0.20 -12.52 -11.92
C SER A 84 -0.35 -11.11 -12.14
N PHE A 85 -1.42 -10.79 -11.42
CA PHE A 85 -1.93 -9.43 -11.34
C PHE A 85 -2.22 -9.06 -9.90
N VAL A 86 -2.23 -7.77 -9.63
CA VAL A 86 -2.68 -7.22 -8.35
C VAL A 86 -3.74 -6.17 -8.66
N ASP A 87 -4.92 -6.35 -8.08
CA ASP A 87 -5.96 -5.33 -8.11
C ASP A 87 -5.75 -4.42 -6.90
N VAL A 88 -5.44 -3.17 -7.18
CA VAL A 88 -5.18 -2.16 -6.16
C VAL A 88 -6.44 -1.31 -6.00
N ASP A 89 -6.95 -1.24 -4.77
CA ASP A 89 -8.06 -0.36 -4.41
C ASP A 89 -7.56 0.53 -3.27
N MET A 90 -7.34 1.78 -3.58
CA MET A 90 -6.72 2.74 -2.68
C MET A 90 -7.62 3.96 -2.50
N LYS A 91 -7.80 4.36 -1.25
CA LYS A 91 -8.49 5.61 -0.93
C LYS A 91 -7.73 6.31 0.17
N LEU A 92 -7.35 7.55 -0.06
CA LEU A 92 -6.61 8.35 0.91
C LEU A 92 -7.35 9.66 1.13
N HIS A 93 -7.53 10.00 2.39
CA HIS A 93 -8.21 11.21 2.81
C HIS A 93 -7.29 12.02 3.73
N ASN A 94 -7.10 13.29 3.39
CA ASN A 94 -6.34 14.21 4.23
C ASN A 94 -7.26 14.76 5.32
N LYS A 95 -6.95 14.44 6.56
CA LYS A 95 -7.75 14.84 7.74
C LYS A 95 -7.39 16.22 8.27
N SER A 96 -6.32 16.83 7.77
CA SER A 96 -5.85 18.10 8.29
C SER A 96 -6.88 19.19 8.03
N LEU A 97 -7.42 19.76 9.11
CA LEU A 97 -8.32 20.91 9.04
C LEU A 97 -7.60 22.16 8.58
N PHE A 98 -6.29 22.18 8.71
CA PHE A 98 -5.42 23.25 8.24
C PHE A 98 -4.76 22.88 6.92
N GLY A 99 -5.43 22.03 6.16
CA GLY A 99 -4.94 21.52 4.88
C GLY A 99 -4.58 22.61 3.88
N GLY A 100 -5.11 23.81 4.06
CA GLY A 100 -4.74 24.93 3.23
C GLY A 100 -3.27 25.30 3.32
N LEU A 101 -2.63 25.03 4.44
CA LEU A 101 -1.20 25.22 4.62
C LEU A 101 -0.41 24.05 4.07
N MET A 102 -1.02 22.92 4.01
CA MET A 102 -0.36 21.71 3.61
C MET A 102 -0.66 21.33 2.17
N ASN A 103 -1.50 22.04 1.48
CA ASN A 103 -1.89 21.85 0.08
C ASN A 103 -1.34 20.56 -0.55
N PHE A 104 -1.36 19.53 0.23
CA PHE A 104 -0.90 18.23 -0.18
C PHE A 104 -2.04 17.61 -0.95
N VAL A 105 -2.13 17.98 -2.21
CA VAL A 105 -2.95 17.22 -3.13
C VAL A 105 -2.25 15.89 -3.25
N MET A 106 -2.70 14.93 -2.47
CA MET A 106 -2.14 13.60 -2.54
C MET A 106 -2.60 12.99 -3.86
N ASP A 107 -1.66 12.92 -4.79
CA ASP A 107 -1.90 12.28 -6.07
C ASP A 107 -1.72 10.77 -5.87
N VAL A 108 -2.84 10.08 -5.64
CA VAL A 108 -2.83 8.63 -5.42
C VAL A 108 -2.31 7.88 -6.62
N GLU A 109 -2.49 8.41 -7.83
CA GLU A 109 -1.98 7.79 -9.04
C GLU A 109 -0.45 7.80 -9.05
N LYS A 110 0.16 8.90 -8.67
CA LYS A 110 1.62 8.98 -8.56
C LYS A 110 2.16 8.05 -7.48
N LEU A 111 1.47 7.96 -6.35
CA LEU A 111 1.87 7.05 -5.27
C LEU A 111 1.80 5.60 -5.73
N GLU A 112 0.72 5.23 -6.39
CA GLU A 112 0.54 3.89 -6.91
C GLU A 112 1.58 3.56 -7.99
N ASN A 113 1.81 4.48 -8.91
CA ASN A 113 2.83 4.31 -9.95
C ASN A 113 4.23 4.11 -9.35
N LYS A 114 4.55 4.89 -8.32
CA LYS A 114 5.84 4.77 -7.63
C LYS A 114 5.96 3.41 -6.93
N LEU A 115 4.90 2.99 -6.25
CA LEU A 115 4.87 1.69 -5.58
C LEU A 115 5.10 0.55 -6.58
N VAL A 116 4.38 0.56 -7.69
CA VAL A 116 4.51 -0.46 -8.72
C VAL A 116 5.91 -0.46 -9.34
N TYR A 117 6.45 0.72 -9.62
CA TYR A 117 7.80 0.84 -10.13
C TYR A 117 8.83 0.20 -9.18
N GLU A 118 8.75 0.53 -7.90
CA GLU A 118 9.66 -0.02 -6.89
C GLU A 118 9.50 -1.53 -6.74
N LEU A 119 8.27 -2.02 -6.81
CA LEU A 119 8.01 -3.47 -6.76
C LEU A 119 8.60 -4.18 -7.97
N LYS A 120 8.41 -3.64 -9.17
CA LYS A 120 8.95 -4.25 -10.39
C LYS A 120 10.47 -4.22 -10.39
N LYS A 121 11.06 -3.16 -9.87
CA LYS A 121 12.50 -3.06 -9.71
C LYS A 121 13.02 -4.17 -8.78
N GLU A 122 12.38 -4.35 -7.64
CA GLU A 122 12.76 -5.38 -6.67
C GLU A 122 12.56 -6.79 -7.23
N LEU A 123 11.51 -6.99 -8.03
CA LEU A 123 11.22 -8.27 -8.68
C LEU A 123 12.09 -8.54 -9.91
N GLY A 124 12.91 -7.58 -10.33
CA GLY A 124 13.74 -7.73 -11.52
C GLY A 124 12.98 -7.64 -12.83
N GLU A 125 11.86 -6.92 -12.83
CA GLU A 125 10.96 -6.82 -14.01
C GLU A 125 11.11 -5.55 -14.81
N LEU A 126 12.10 -4.73 -14.47
CA LEU A 126 12.37 -3.50 -15.24
C LEU A 126 13.35 -3.74 -16.35
#